data_801ea448846bcd560a8ea597e91b84a4
#
_entry.id   801ea448846bcd560a8ea597e91b84a4
#
_cell.length_a   1.000
_cell.length_b   1.000
_cell.length_c   1.000
_cell.angle_alpha   90.00
_cell.angle_beta   90.00
_cell.angle_gamma   90.00
#
_symmetry.space_group_name_H-M   'P 1'
#
loop_
_entity.id
_entity.type
_entity.pdbx_description
1 polymer ?
#
loop_
_entity_poly.entity_id
_entity_poly.type
_entity_poly.pdbx_seq_one_letter_code
_entity_poly.pdbx_strand_id
1 'polypeptide(L)'
;MNQIGGFFDLWNPVLLLVVVVVGFMYSRFVAEGNGSNAEREPVSVKQKVSFYVGLVLFYIGQGSPINYIGHHYLFSIHMLQQTILYLIFPIFIWVGTPAWLLRSLMKNVIFRVIFSFFTRPLIALFLFNMLFSIYHMPLIMDGLMKNDILLFGYHCLLLFTAFMMWFPIFCPLPELNSLNELKKMAYIFGNGILLTPACALIIFADSVIYDMYGNITVPFAHLSPLDDQQLGGVIMKIIQEAVYGTTLAYIFFRWYRRERKEDDYLDGLEAQESLNNQRGNLNRA
;
A
#
# COMPACT_ATOMS: atom_id res chain seq x y z
N MET A 1 11.16 17.59 -33.93
CA MET A 1 10.06 16.92 -33.25
C MET A 1 10.66 15.78 -32.44
N ASN A 2 10.91 15.97 -31.16
CA ASN A 2 11.31 14.87 -30.27
C ASN A 2 10.11 13.93 -30.18
N GLN A 3 10.20 12.76 -30.81
CA GLN A 3 9.16 11.75 -30.69
C GLN A 3 9.19 11.23 -29.25
N ILE A 4 8.10 11.41 -28.54
CA ILE A 4 7.81 10.64 -27.32
C ILE A 4 7.92 9.19 -27.76
N GLY A 5 8.82 8.39 -27.18
CA GLY A 5 9.15 7.01 -27.53
C GLY A 5 8.14 6.20 -28.36
N GLY A 6 8.56 5.13 -28.96
CA GLY A 6 7.66 4.24 -29.71
C GLY A 6 6.60 3.59 -28.81
N PHE A 7 5.59 2.96 -29.42
CA PHE A 7 4.53 2.26 -28.69
C PHE A 7 5.08 1.25 -27.65
N PHE A 8 6.15 0.55 -27.99
CA PHE A 8 6.78 -0.45 -27.09
C PHE A 8 7.65 0.18 -26.00
N ASP A 9 8.07 1.45 -26.14
CA ASP A 9 8.74 2.19 -25.07
C ASP A 9 7.72 2.68 -24.04
N LEU A 10 6.52 3.06 -24.49
CA LEU A 10 5.44 3.53 -23.65
C LEU A 10 4.68 2.40 -22.96
N TRP A 11 4.47 1.28 -23.66
CA TRP A 11 3.74 0.13 -23.16
C TRP A 11 4.66 -1.09 -23.11
N ASN A 12 4.87 -1.65 -21.92
CA ASN A 12 5.71 -2.82 -21.73
C ASN A 12 4.90 -4.12 -21.92
N PRO A 13 4.94 -4.76 -23.13
CA PRO A 13 4.15 -5.97 -23.39
C PRO A 13 4.66 -7.19 -22.62
N VAL A 14 5.96 -7.22 -22.28
CA VAL A 14 6.54 -8.31 -21.47
C VAL A 14 5.97 -8.27 -20.07
N LEU A 15 5.90 -7.07 -19.46
CA LEU A 15 5.29 -6.90 -18.16
C LEU A 15 3.79 -7.22 -18.19
N LEU A 16 3.08 -6.85 -19.28
CA LEU A 16 1.68 -7.22 -19.45
C LEU A 16 1.50 -8.74 -19.42
N LEU A 17 2.34 -9.46 -20.17
CA LEU A 17 2.33 -10.92 -20.17
C LEU A 17 2.56 -11.48 -18.75
N VAL A 18 3.55 -10.96 -18.02
CA VAL A 18 3.82 -11.37 -16.63
C VAL A 18 2.60 -11.15 -15.74
N VAL A 19 1.97 -9.97 -15.82
CA VAL A 19 0.77 -9.63 -15.04
C VAL A 19 -0.39 -10.57 -15.37
N VAL A 20 -0.60 -10.88 -16.65
CA VAL A 20 -1.64 -11.84 -17.09
C VAL A 20 -1.35 -13.25 -16.56
N VAL A 21 -0.09 -13.70 -16.63
CA VAL A 21 0.32 -15.02 -16.11
C VAL A 21 0.10 -15.10 -14.58
N VAL A 22 0.49 -14.05 -13.84
CA VAL A 22 0.26 -13.98 -12.39
C VAL A 22 -1.24 -14.01 -12.07
N GLY A 23 -2.06 -13.27 -12.81
CA GLY A 23 -3.52 -13.30 -12.66
C GLY A 23 -4.12 -14.66 -12.96
N PHE A 24 -3.64 -15.32 -14.01
CA PHE A 24 -4.05 -16.68 -14.35
C PHE A 24 -3.65 -17.70 -13.26
N MET A 25 -2.41 -17.64 -12.78
CA MET A 25 -1.94 -18.49 -11.67
C MET A 25 -2.80 -18.27 -10.41
N TYR A 26 -3.06 -17.02 -10.05
CA TYR A 26 -3.95 -16.71 -8.92
C TYR A 26 -5.34 -17.35 -9.12
N SER A 27 -5.95 -17.23 -10.31
CA SER A 27 -7.24 -17.86 -10.63
C SER A 27 -7.20 -19.37 -10.45
N ARG A 28 -6.13 -20.02 -10.94
CA ARG A 28 -5.95 -21.47 -10.82
C ARG A 28 -5.82 -21.90 -9.36
N PHE A 29 -4.96 -21.24 -8.59
CA PHE A 29 -4.79 -21.53 -7.17
C PHE A 29 -6.09 -21.35 -6.37
N VAL A 30 -6.85 -20.29 -6.68
CA VAL A 30 -8.13 -20.04 -6.02
C VAL A 30 -9.19 -21.08 -6.41
N ALA A 31 -9.23 -21.50 -7.68
CA ALA A 31 -10.15 -22.54 -8.13
C ALA A 31 -9.85 -23.90 -7.50
N GLU A 32 -8.59 -24.31 -7.45
CA GLU A 32 -8.12 -25.54 -6.81
C GLU A 32 -8.34 -25.52 -5.29
N GLY A 33 -8.20 -24.33 -4.68
CA GLY A 33 -8.45 -24.14 -3.24
C GLY A 33 -9.91 -24.35 -2.84
N ASN A 34 -10.84 -24.12 -3.73
CA ASN A 34 -12.29 -24.29 -3.47
C ASN A 34 -12.75 -25.77 -3.57
N GLY A 35 -11.95 -26.66 -4.14
CA GLY A 35 -12.42 -28.01 -4.50
C GLY A 35 -11.84 -29.18 -3.72
N SER A 36 -10.70 -29.08 -3.05
CA SER A 36 -9.99 -30.29 -2.62
C SER A 36 -9.64 -30.44 -1.13
N ASN A 37 -9.83 -29.42 -0.30
CA ASN A 37 -9.55 -29.53 1.14
C ASN A 37 -10.59 -28.75 1.96
N ALA A 38 -11.27 -29.43 2.87
CA ALA A 38 -12.27 -28.88 3.81
C ALA A 38 -11.71 -27.78 4.76
N GLU A 39 -10.38 -27.58 4.78
CA GLU A 39 -9.70 -26.58 5.62
C GLU A 39 -9.50 -25.22 4.94
N ARG A 40 -9.86 -25.07 3.64
CA ARG A 40 -9.64 -23.83 2.91
C ARG A 40 -10.94 -23.05 2.79
N GLU A 41 -10.99 -21.90 3.44
CA GLU A 41 -12.10 -20.97 3.27
C GLU A 41 -12.21 -20.48 1.81
N PRO A 42 -13.41 -20.47 1.22
CA PRO A 42 -13.61 -20.03 -0.15
C PRO A 42 -13.27 -18.55 -0.28
N VAL A 43 -12.51 -18.22 -1.34
CA VAL A 43 -12.10 -16.83 -1.62
C VAL A 43 -13.30 -16.03 -2.11
N SER A 44 -13.62 -14.95 -1.41
CA SER A 44 -14.74 -14.08 -1.74
C SER A 44 -14.53 -13.34 -3.07
N VAL A 45 -15.63 -12.94 -3.72
CA VAL A 45 -15.58 -12.13 -4.94
C VAL A 45 -14.82 -10.81 -4.69
N LYS A 46 -15.01 -10.19 -3.51
CA LYS A 46 -14.31 -8.96 -3.14
C LYS A 46 -12.79 -9.14 -3.11
N GLN A 47 -12.30 -10.25 -2.57
CA GLN A 47 -10.86 -10.57 -2.57
C GLN A 47 -10.32 -10.75 -3.98
N LYS A 48 -11.03 -11.50 -4.84
CA LYS A 48 -10.64 -11.69 -6.24
C LYS A 48 -10.55 -10.36 -6.98
N VAL A 49 -11.60 -9.53 -6.88
CA VAL A 49 -11.62 -8.20 -7.52
C VAL A 49 -10.48 -7.34 -6.99
N SER A 50 -10.23 -7.33 -5.67
CA SER A 50 -9.12 -6.57 -5.10
C SER A 50 -7.78 -7.00 -5.69
N PHE A 51 -7.51 -8.31 -5.78
CA PHE A 51 -6.26 -8.81 -6.36
C PHE A 51 -6.07 -8.35 -7.80
N TYR A 52 -7.11 -8.47 -8.64
CA TYR A 52 -7.03 -8.03 -10.04
C TYR A 52 -6.89 -6.51 -10.18
N VAL A 53 -7.58 -5.73 -9.35
CA VAL A 53 -7.37 -4.27 -9.29
C VAL A 53 -5.93 -3.96 -8.94
N GLY A 54 -5.34 -4.68 -7.97
CA GLY A 54 -3.92 -4.56 -7.66
C GLY A 54 -3.03 -4.82 -8.87
N LEU A 55 -3.26 -5.91 -9.61
CA LEU A 55 -2.48 -6.22 -10.83
C LEU A 55 -2.61 -5.13 -11.89
N VAL A 56 -3.80 -4.58 -12.09
CA VAL A 56 -4.04 -3.47 -13.03
C VAL A 56 -3.29 -2.22 -12.58
N LEU A 57 -3.34 -1.88 -11.29
CA LEU A 57 -2.60 -0.73 -10.75
C LEU A 57 -1.09 -0.90 -10.90
N PHE A 58 -0.57 -2.10 -10.68
CA PHE A 58 0.84 -2.40 -10.91
C PHE A 58 1.24 -2.19 -12.37
N TYR A 59 0.41 -2.70 -13.32
CA TYR A 59 0.67 -2.49 -14.73
C TYR A 59 0.56 -1.01 -15.13
N ILE A 60 -0.43 -0.29 -14.61
CA ILE A 60 -0.55 1.17 -14.83
C ILE A 60 0.69 1.89 -14.31
N GLY A 61 1.18 1.58 -13.12
CA GLY A 61 2.37 2.22 -12.55
C GLY A 61 3.67 1.86 -13.28
N GLN A 62 3.84 0.60 -13.69
CA GLN A 62 5.14 0.11 -14.15
C GLN A 62 5.20 -0.23 -15.65
N GLY A 63 4.08 -0.51 -16.28
CA GLY A 63 4.01 -0.98 -17.67
C GLY A 63 3.31 -0.04 -18.64
N SER A 64 2.86 1.13 -18.19
CA SER A 64 2.14 2.12 -18.99
C SER A 64 3.00 3.37 -19.26
N PRO A 65 2.52 4.31 -20.08
CA PRO A 65 3.19 5.58 -20.32
C PRO A 65 3.58 6.37 -19.06
N ILE A 66 2.91 6.12 -17.93
CA ILE A 66 3.24 6.75 -16.63
C ILE A 66 4.70 6.45 -16.25
N ASN A 67 5.16 5.21 -16.42
CA ASN A 67 6.53 4.84 -16.12
C ASN A 67 7.52 5.58 -17.02
N TYR A 68 7.28 5.57 -18.34
CA TYR A 68 8.17 6.20 -19.30
C TYR A 68 8.24 7.71 -19.14
N ILE A 69 7.06 8.37 -19.04
CA ILE A 69 6.97 9.82 -18.91
C ILE A 69 7.55 10.27 -17.56
N GLY A 70 7.26 9.53 -16.49
CA GLY A 70 7.81 9.81 -15.16
C GLY A 70 9.32 9.73 -15.10
N HIS A 71 9.92 8.75 -15.79
CA HIS A 71 11.38 8.60 -15.79
C HIS A 71 12.11 9.58 -16.71
N HIS A 72 11.49 10.02 -17.82
CA HIS A 72 12.20 10.76 -18.86
C HIS A 72 11.78 12.22 -19.00
N TYR A 73 10.61 12.62 -18.47
CA TYR A 73 10.07 13.94 -18.78
C TYR A 73 9.54 14.72 -17.57
N LEU A 74 8.69 14.11 -16.74
CA LEU A 74 7.92 14.83 -15.72
C LEU A 74 8.11 14.20 -14.34
N PHE A 75 8.66 14.97 -13.43
CA PHE A 75 8.79 14.57 -12.04
C PHE A 75 7.42 14.35 -11.37
N SER A 76 6.42 15.18 -11.71
CA SER A 76 5.05 15.03 -11.21
C SER A 76 4.43 13.66 -11.56
N ILE A 77 4.71 13.14 -12.77
CA ILE A 77 4.26 11.81 -13.18
C ILE A 77 5.07 10.71 -12.48
N HIS A 78 6.37 10.92 -12.24
CA HIS A 78 7.17 10.02 -11.42
C HIS A 78 6.59 9.89 -9.99
N MET A 79 6.21 11.00 -9.38
CA MET A 79 5.58 10.99 -8.05
C MET A 79 4.21 10.31 -8.04
N LEU A 80 3.40 10.51 -9.09
CA LEU A 80 2.14 9.78 -9.29
C LEU A 80 2.38 8.27 -9.39
N GLN A 81 3.36 7.85 -10.19
CA GLN A 81 3.77 6.45 -10.32
C GLN A 81 4.11 5.84 -8.97
N GLN A 82 4.94 6.50 -8.19
CA GLN A 82 5.37 6.02 -6.88
C GLN A 82 4.22 5.91 -5.88
N THR A 83 3.28 6.86 -5.89
CA THR A 83 2.09 6.75 -5.03
C THR A 83 1.22 5.56 -5.41
N ILE A 84 1.06 5.27 -6.69
CA ILE A 84 0.32 4.07 -7.15
C ILE A 84 1.03 2.81 -6.67
N LEU A 85 2.34 2.72 -6.86
CA LEU A 85 3.12 1.49 -6.60
C LEU A 85 3.33 1.22 -5.10
N TYR A 86 3.51 2.25 -4.27
CA TYR A 86 3.90 2.05 -2.88
C TYR A 86 2.77 2.33 -1.87
N LEU A 87 1.84 3.23 -2.21
CA LEU A 87 0.76 3.57 -1.29
C LEU A 87 -0.56 2.85 -1.61
N ILE A 88 -0.84 2.57 -2.88
CA ILE A 88 -2.15 2.02 -3.29
C ILE A 88 -2.06 0.52 -3.61
N PHE A 89 -1.18 0.12 -4.51
CA PHE A 89 -1.06 -1.25 -5.01
C PHE A 89 -0.93 -2.31 -3.91
N PRO A 90 -0.05 -2.16 -2.89
CA PRO A 90 0.13 -3.17 -1.86
C PRO A 90 -1.13 -3.44 -1.03
N ILE A 91 -1.98 -2.42 -0.82
CA ILE A 91 -3.27 -2.57 -0.12
C ILE A 91 -4.15 -3.57 -0.85
N PHE A 92 -4.31 -3.38 -2.17
CA PHE A 92 -5.18 -4.23 -2.99
C PHE A 92 -4.69 -5.67 -3.05
N ILE A 93 -3.38 -5.88 -3.08
CA ILE A 93 -2.79 -7.22 -3.05
C ILE A 93 -3.01 -7.87 -1.67
N TRP A 94 -2.77 -7.17 -0.55
CA TRP A 94 -3.00 -7.74 0.79
C TRP A 94 -4.48 -8.08 1.02
N VAL A 95 -5.40 -7.19 0.64
CA VAL A 95 -6.84 -7.44 0.73
C VAL A 95 -7.26 -8.61 -0.17
N GLY A 96 -6.63 -8.76 -1.33
CA GLY A 96 -6.89 -9.82 -2.29
C GLY A 96 -6.21 -11.16 -1.97
N THR A 97 -5.25 -11.20 -1.03
CA THR A 97 -4.50 -12.41 -0.70
C THR A 97 -5.28 -13.29 0.29
N PRO A 98 -5.64 -14.53 -0.07
CA PRO A 98 -6.29 -15.45 0.84
C PRO A 98 -5.37 -15.86 2.00
N ALA A 99 -5.93 -16.00 3.22
CA ALA A 99 -5.17 -16.40 4.40
C ALA A 99 -4.41 -17.71 4.22
N TRP A 100 -5.03 -18.72 3.61
CA TRP A 100 -4.42 -20.03 3.39
C TRP A 100 -3.19 -19.98 2.48
N LEU A 101 -3.14 -19.04 1.51
CA LEU A 101 -1.98 -18.87 0.63
C LEU A 101 -0.78 -18.37 1.43
N LEU A 102 -0.96 -17.38 2.27
CA LEU A 102 0.10 -16.85 3.11
C LEU A 102 0.53 -17.89 4.18
N ARG A 103 -0.43 -18.63 4.78
CA ARG A 103 -0.10 -19.76 5.69
C ARG A 103 0.79 -20.81 5.02
N SER A 104 0.54 -21.09 3.74
CA SER A 104 1.38 -22.02 2.97
C SER A 104 2.83 -21.54 2.85
N LEU A 105 3.04 -20.25 2.58
CA LEU A 105 4.37 -19.63 2.53
C LEU A 105 5.06 -19.64 3.91
N MET A 106 4.28 -19.43 4.99
CA MET A 106 4.78 -19.43 6.37
C MET A 106 5.25 -20.82 6.87
N LYS A 107 4.95 -21.91 6.15
CA LYS A 107 5.51 -23.25 6.45
C LYS A 107 7.02 -23.28 6.26
N ASN A 108 7.57 -22.48 5.36
CA ASN A 108 9.02 -22.32 5.21
C ASN A 108 9.56 -21.48 6.37
N VAL A 109 10.47 -22.07 7.15
CA VAL A 109 11.03 -21.44 8.37
C VAL A 109 11.80 -20.16 8.05
N ILE A 110 12.59 -20.17 6.97
CA ILE A 110 13.39 -19.01 6.56
C ILE A 110 12.46 -17.87 6.16
N PHE A 111 11.48 -18.13 5.31
CA PHE A 111 10.48 -17.13 4.92
C PHE A 111 9.74 -16.58 6.15
N ARG A 112 9.29 -17.44 7.04
CA ARG A 112 8.59 -17.03 8.27
C ARG A 112 9.43 -16.11 9.15
N VAL A 113 10.71 -16.42 9.37
CA VAL A 113 11.60 -15.60 10.22
C VAL A 113 11.82 -14.23 9.58
N ILE A 114 12.20 -14.19 8.30
CA ILE A 114 12.44 -12.94 7.56
C ILE A 114 11.17 -12.11 7.51
N PHE A 115 10.07 -12.71 7.08
CA PHE A 115 8.78 -12.01 6.97
C PHE A 115 8.30 -11.47 8.31
N SER A 116 8.34 -12.27 9.38
CA SER A 116 7.93 -11.84 10.72
C SER A 116 8.82 -10.72 11.29
N PHE A 117 10.08 -10.66 10.91
CA PHE A 117 10.96 -9.57 11.29
C PHE A 117 10.57 -8.26 10.61
N PHE A 118 10.44 -8.28 9.26
CA PHE A 118 10.14 -7.07 8.49
C PHE A 118 8.70 -6.56 8.64
N THR A 119 7.77 -7.42 9.06
CA THR A 119 6.37 -7.03 9.35
C THR A 119 6.14 -6.55 10.78
N ARG A 120 7.16 -6.51 11.63
CA ARG A 120 7.05 -5.85 12.95
C ARG A 120 6.69 -4.37 12.74
N PRO A 121 5.61 -3.87 13.38
CA PRO A 121 5.05 -2.56 13.02
C PRO A 121 6.08 -1.42 13.04
N LEU A 122 6.92 -1.32 14.06
CA LEU A 122 7.93 -0.26 14.13
C LEU A 122 9.02 -0.43 13.06
N ILE A 123 9.46 -1.66 12.79
CA ILE A 123 10.47 -1.92 11.76
C ILE A 123 9.90 -1.57 10.38
N ALA A 124 8.70 -2.04 10.07
CA ALA A 124 8.03 -1.76 8.80
C ALA A 124 7.79 -0.26 8.59
N LEU A 125 7.35 0.44 9.65
CA LEU A 125 7.13 1.88 9.67
C LEU A 125 8.41 2.65 9.32
N PHE A 126 9.46 2.44 10.11
CA PHE A 126 10.70 3.19 9.94
C PHE A 126 11.43 2.81 8.66
N LEU A 127 11.49 1.53 8.32
CA LEU A 127 12.23 1.05 7.17
C LEU A 127 11.69 1.64 5.86
N PHE A 128 10.38 1.57 5.64
CA PHE A 128 9.78 2.14 4.43
C PHE A 128 9.97 3.65 4.37
N ASN A 129 9.58 4.38 5.42
CA ASN A 129 9.61 5.84 5.41
C ASN A 129 11.04 6.38 5.30
N MET A 130 12.02 5.71 5.95
CA MET A 130 13.42 6.10 5.87
C MET A 130 14.00 5.86 4.47
N LEU A 131 13.79 4.68 3.89
CA LEU A 131 14.25 4.38 2.54
C LEU A 131 13.59 5.28 1.51
N PHE A 132 12.29 5.53 1.65
CA PHE A 132 11.56 6.42 0.77
C PHE A 132 12.07 7.86 0.87
N SER A 133 12.33 8.37 2.07
CA SER A 133 12.88 9.71 2.28
C SER A 133 14.32 9.82 1.75
N ILE A 134 15.15 8.79 1.95
CA ILE A 134 16.51 8.73 1.40
C ILE A 134 16.47 8.74 -0.13
N TYR A 135 15.55 8.01 -0.75
CA TYR A 135 15.39 8.01 -2.22
C TYR A 135 15.17 9.42 -2.77
N HIS A 136 14.38 10.25 -2.09
CA HIS A 136 14.06 11.61 -2.51
C HIS A 136 15.11 12.67 -2.11
N MET A 137 16.21 12.26 -1.50
CA MET A 137 17.37 13.17 -1.35
C MET A 137 18.02 13.39 -2.73
N PRO A 138 18.25 14.65 -3.15
CA PRO A 138 18.72 14.96 -4.51
C PRO A 138 19.97 14.17 -4.91
N LEU A 139 20.97 14.14 -4.04
CA LEU A 139 22.22 13.40 -4.28
C LEU A 139 22.00 11.90 -4.55
N ILE A 140 21.05 11.28 -3.83
CA ILE A 140 20.77 9.85 -3.96
C ILE A 140 19.94 9.59 -5.21
N MET A 141 18.91 10.37 -5.45
CA MET A 141 18.03 10.21 -6.60
C MET A 141 18.80 10.42 -7.91
N ASP A 142 19.57 11.52 -8.04
CA ASP A 142 20.40 11.78 -9.22
C ASP A 142 21.49 10.71 -9.42
N GLY A 143 22.01 10.15 -8.33
CA GLY A 143 22.96 9.03 -8.38
C GLY A 143 22.32 7.74 -8.89
N LEU A 144 21.14 7.40 -8.40
CA LEU A 144 20.40 6.20 -8.81
C LEU A 144 19.91 6.29 -10.26
N MET A 145 19.43 7.46 -10.68
CA MET A 145 18.94 7.70 -12.05
C MET A 145 20.04 7.55 -13.13
N LYS A 146 21.31 7.59 -12.75
CA LYS A 146 22.44 7.34 -13.65
C LYS A 146 22.73 5.86 -13.89
N ASN A 147 22.09 4.94 -13.15
CA ASN A 147 22.35 3.51 -13.24
C ASN A 147 21.06 2.71 -13.11
N ASP A 148 20.54 2.22 -14.22
CA ASP A 148 19.26 1.48 -14.31
C ASP A 148 19.20 0.27 -13.39
N ILE A 149 20.33 -0.44 -13.19
CA ILE A 149 20.36 -1.63 -12.32
C ILE A 149 20.19 -1.23 -10.85
N LEU A 150 20.88 -0.18 -10.41
CA LEU A 150 20.78 0.33 -9.04
C LEU A 150 19.37 0.92 -8.80
N LEU A 151 18.85 1.67 -9.76
CA LEU A 151 17.51 2.24 -9.71
C LEU A 151 16.46 1.13 -9.60
N PHE A 152 16.53 0.11 -10.45
CA PHE A 152 15.64 -1.04 -10.41
C PHE A 152 15.73 -1.77 -9.06
N GLY A 153 16.94 -2.04 -8.58
CA GLY A 153 17.16 -2.67 -7.28
C GLY A 153 16.56 -1.87 -6.13
N TYR A 154 16.71 -0.54 -6.16
CA TYR A 154 16.15 0.34 -5.15
C TYR A 154 14.62 0.36 -5.20
N HIS A 155 14.00 0.40 -6.39
CA HIS A 155 12.56 0.31 -6.55
C HIS A 155 12.00 -1.03 -6.06
N CYS A 156 12.69 -2.15 -6.31
CA CYS A 156 12.33 -3.45 -5.74
C CYS A 156 12.38 -3.44 -4.20
N LEU A 157 13.40 -2.79 -3.62
CA LEU A 157 13.53 -2.64 -2.17
C LEU A 157 12.40 -1.77 -1.59
N LEU A 158 12.08 -0.64 -2.23
CA LEU A 158 10.97 0.22 -1.84
C LEU A 158 9.63 -0.52 -1.93
N LEU A 159 9.41 -1.28 -3.00
CA LEU A 159 8.20 -2.06 -3.16
C LEU A 159 8.07 -3.13 -2.08
N PHE A 160 9.15 -3.86 -1.81
CA PHE A 160 9.19 -4.84 -0.71
C PHE A 160 8.83 -4.19 0.63
N THR A 161 9.47 -3.07 0.97
CA THR A 161 9.22 -2.39 2.25
C THR A 161 7.83 -1.76 2.32
N ALA A 162 7.26 -1.31 1.20
CA ALA A 162 5.87 -0.87 1.11
C ALA A 162 4.88 -2.00 1.43
N PHE A 163 5.11 -3.21 0.90
CA PHE A 163 4.32 -4.39 1.28
C PHE A 163 4.43 -4.69 2.78
N MET A 164 5.63 -4.61 3.35
CA MET A 164 5.83 -4.84 4.79
C MET A 164 5.14 -3.77 5.63
N MET A 165 5.18 -2.50 5.20
CA MET A 165 4.54 -1.36 5.86
C MET A 165 3.00 -1.49 5.90
N TRP A 166 2.37 -1.98 4.83
CA TRP A 166 0.92 -2.16 4.77
C TRP A 166 0.43 -3.42 5.47
N PHE A 167 1.29 -4.42 5.69
CA PHE A 167 0.91 -5.69 6.29
C PHE A 167 0.27 -5.58 7.69
N PRO A 168 0.79 -4.78 8.66
CA PRO A 168 0.17 -4.67 9.99
C PRO A 168 -1.27 -4.14 9.96
N ILE A 169 -1.65 -3.42 8.89
CA ILE A 169 -2.99 -2.86 8.71
C ILE A 169 -3.94 -3.84 8.04
N PHE A 170 -3.52 -4.40 6.90
CA PHE A 170 -4.32 -5.28 6.05
C PHE A 170 -3.92 -6.75 6.17
N CYS A 171 -3.42 -7.15 7.34
CA CYS A 171 -2.99 -8.52 7.60
C CYS A 171 -4.11 -9.53 7.31
N PRO A 172 -3.93 -10.46 6.35
CA PRO A 172 -4.92 -11.48 6.06
C PRO A 172 -4.93 -12.63 7.10
N LEU A 173 -3.93 -12.67 8.01
CA LEU A 173 -3.77 -13.71 9.03
C LEU A 173 -4.11 -13.17 10.42
N PRO A 174 -5.23 -13.58 11.03
CA PRO A 174 -5.60 -13.14 12.39
C PRO A 174 -4.50 -13.41 13.42
N GLU A 175 -3.80 -14.52 13.29
CA GLU A 175 -2.72 -14.95 14.19
C GLU A 175 -1.47 -14.06 14.14
N LEU A 176 -1.26 -13.32 13.07
CA LEU A 176 -0.16 -12.35 12.90
C LEU A 176 -0.59 -10.90 13.10
N ASN A 177 -1.86 -10.68 13.40
CA ASN A 177 -2.38 -9.34 13.63
C ASN A 177 -1.91 -8.81 15.00
N SER A 178 -0.76 -8.17 15.03
CA SER A 178 -0.12 -7.68 16.26
C SER A 178 -0.68 -6.37 16.81
N LEU A 179 -1.50 -5.66 16.01
CA LEU A 179 -2.05 -4.35 16.35
C LEU A 179 -3.55 -4.42 16.60
N ASN A 180 -4.02 -3.91 17.74
CA ASN A 180 -5.43 -3.59 17.91
C ASN A 180 -5.82 -2.35 17.08
N GLU A 181 -7.11 -2.06 16.94
CA GLU A 181 -7.59 -1.01 16.02
C GLU A 181 -7.05 0.38 16.39
N LEU A 182 -6.95 0.72 17.67
CA LEU A 182 -6.36 1.99 18.13
C LEU A 182 -4.87 2.11 17.76
N LYS A 183 -4.11 1.02 17.95
CA LYS A 183 -2.70 0.98 17.54
C LYS A 183 -2.52 1.07 16.03
N LYS A 184 -3.46 0.52 15.23
CA LYS A 184 -3.47 0.69 13.77
C LYS A 184 -3.69 2.14 13.38
N MET A 185 -4.60 2.85 14.05
CA MET A 185 -4.79 4.28 13.81
C MET A 185 -3.53 5.09 14.11
N ALA A 186 -2.91 4.85 15.26
CA ALA A 186 -1.64 5.49 15.63
C ALA A 186 -0.51 5.16 14.62
N TYR A 187 -0.46 3.92 14.13
CA TYR A 187 0.50 3.48 13.12
C TYR A 187 0.35 4.22 11.79
N ILE A 188 -0.89 4.36 11.27
CA ILE A 188 -1.14 5.13 10.05
C ILE A 188 -0.80 6.61 10.24
N PHE A 189 -1.16 7.19 11.38
CA PHE A 189 -0.81 8.57 11.72
C PHE A 189 0.71 8.76 11.75
N GLY A 190 1.45 7.83 12.35
CA GLY A 190 2.91 7.82 12.35
C GLY A 190 3.52 7.75 10.94
N ASN A 191 2.95 6.92 10.05
CA ASN A 191 3.37 6.90 8.64
C ASN A 191 3.16 8.25 7.95
N GLY A 192 2.03 8.92 8.20
CA GLY A 192 1.75 10.26 7.66
C GLY A 192 2.77 11.29 8.08
N ILE A 193 3.14 11.31 9.37
CA ILE A 193 4.15 12.23 9.91
C ILE A 193 5.52 11.96 9.28
N LEU A 194 5.96 10.70 9.25
CA LEU A 194 7.31 10.33 8.78
C LEU A 194 7.53 10.58 7.29
N LEU A 195 6.47 10.54 6.48
CA LEU A 195 6.57 10.80 5.05
C LEU A 195 6.53 12.31 4.71
N THR A 196 6.01 13.13 5.62
CA THR A 196 5.85 14.57 5.41
C THR A 196 7.16 15.32 5.11
N PRO A 197 8.31 15.06 5.77
CA PRO A 197 9.55 15.76 5.46
C PRO A 197 10.01 15.61 4.01
N ALA A 198 9.86 14.41 3.41
CA ALA A 198 10.20 14.17 2.00
C ALA A 198 9.33 15.01 1.06
N CYS A 199 8.01 15.05 1.32
CA CYS A 199 7.10 15.88 0.54
C CYS A 199 7.41 17.38 0.71
N ALA A 200 7.69 17.84 1.94
CA ALA A 200 7.97 19.23 2.24
C ALA A 200 9.24 19.72 1.53
N LEU A 201 10.30 18.91 1.49
CA LEU A 201 11.53 19.20 0.77
C LEU A 201 11.24 19.54 -0.70
N ILE A 202 10.34 18.79 -1.33
CA ILE A 202 10.02 18.93 -2.75
C ILE A 202 9.08 20.12 -3.00
N ILE A 203 8.03 20.26 -2.18
CA ILE A 203 6.99 21.29 -2.35
C ILE A 203 7.54 22.69 -2.12
N PHE A 204 8.41 22.84 -1.12
CA PHE A 204 8.94 24.16 -0.71
C PHE A 204 10.34 24.45 -1.27
N ALA A 205 10.80 23.71 -2.27
CA ALA A 205 12.05 24.01 -2.94
C ALA A 205 11.95 25.30 -3.75
N ASP A 206 12.90 26.22 -3.56
CA ASP A 206 12.99 27.49 -4.31
C ASP A 206 13.70 27.34 -5.66
N SER A 207 14.27 26.18 -5.92
CA SER A 207 14.98 25.86 -7.16
C SER A 207 14.78 24.38 -7.51
N VAL A 208 15.08 24.02 -8.75
CA VAL A 208 15.09 22.62 -9.17
C VAL A 208 16.18 21.89 -8.41
N ILE A 209 15.81 20.87 -7.65
CA ILE A 209 16.73 20.09 -6.80
C ILE A 209 17.17 18.77 -7.45
N TYR A 210 16.53 18.35 -8.54
CA TYR A 210 16.85 17.14 -9.27
C TYR A 210 17.43 17.49 -10.64
N ASP A 211 18.74 17.27 -10.82
CA ASP A 211 19.47 17.61 -12.05
C ASP A 211 18.86 16.97 -13.29
N MET A 212 18.35 15.75 -13.17
CA MET A 212 17.76 15.01 -14.26
C MET A 212 16.56 15.72 -14.90
N TYR A 213 15.73 16.40 -14.09
CA TYR A 213 14.52 17.08 -14.55
C TYR A 213 14.77 18.57 -14.88
N GLY A 214 15.93 19.12 -14.50
CA GLY A 214 16.22 20.56 -14.60
C GLY A 214 16.32 21.10 -16.02
N ASN A 215 16.77 20.29 -16.97
CA ASN A 215 17.08 20.70 -18.34
C ASN A 215 16.16 20.07 -19.40
N ILE A 216 15.04 19.47 -19.00
CA ILE A 216 14.15 18.77 -19.91
C ILE A 216 13.12 19.75 -20.48
N THR A 217 13.10 19.88 -21.81
CA THR A 217 12.01 20.57 -22.52
C THR A 217 10.92 19.55 -22.80
N VAL A 218 9.79 19.66 -22.13
CA VAL A 218 8.65 18.75 -22.29
C VAL A 218 7.81 19.19 -23.49
N PRO A 219 7.67 18.36 -24.55
CA PRO A 219 6.98 18.78 -25.77
C PRO A 219 5.47 19.02 -25.61
N PHE A 220 4.87 18.54 -24.54
CA PHE A 220 3.42 18.51 -24.31
C PHE A 220 2.98 19.14 -22.98
N ALA A 221 3.90 19.70 -22.20
CA ALA A 221 3.56 20.39 -20.96
C ALA A 221 4.20 21.79 -20.94
N HIS A 222 3.42 22.78 -20.52
CA HIS A 222 3.87 24.17 -20.41
C HIS A 222 4.28 24.54 -18.97
N LEU A 223 4.67 23.54 -18.17
CA LEU A 223 5.17 23.75 -16.82
C LEU A 223 6.66 24.02 -16.84
N SER A 224 7.12 24.94 -16.00
CA SER A 224 8.55 25.03 -15.73
C SER A 224 9.03 23.79 -14.96
N PRO A 225 10.33 23.42 -15.04
CA PRO A 225 10.85 22.31 -14.26
C PRO A 225 10.62 22.43 -12.74
N LEU A 226 10.64 23.66 -12.22
CA LEU A 226 10.35 23.92 -10.80
C LEU A 226 8.86 23.70 -10.48
N ASP A 227 7.96 24.20 -11.32
CA ASP A 227 6.52 24.00 -11.12
C ASP A 227 6.14 22.52 -11.20
N ASP A 228 6.73 21.77 -12.14
CA ASP A 228 6.52 20.32 -12.26
C ASP A 228 7.04 19.58 -11.02
N GLN A 229 8.21 19.95 -10.52
CA GLN A 229 8.78 19.39 -9.30
C GLN A 229 7.86 19.64 -8.10
N GLN A 230 7.44 20.88 -7.87
CA GLN A 230 6.54 21.24 -6.78
C GLN A 230 5.19 20.53 -6.92
N LEU A 231 4.64 20.47 -8.14
CA LEU A 231 3.41 19.72 -8.45
C LEU A 231 3.55 18.24 -8.09
N GLY A 232 4.70 17.63 -8.37
CA GLY A 232 4.99 16.26 -7.99
C GLY A 232 4.88 16.04 -6.48
N GLY A 233 5.49 16.91 -5.70
CA GLY A 233 5.37 16.89 -4.24
C GLY A 233 3.93 17.06 -3.74
N VAL A 234 3.17 17.95 -4.37
CA VAL A 234 1.73 18.19 -4.05
C VAL A 234 0.89 16.96 -4.40
N ILE A 235 1.07 16.35 -5.58
CA ILE A 235 0.36 15.12 -6.00
C ILE A 235 0.60 14.01 -4.98
N MET A 236 1.86 13.78 -4.64
CA MET A 236 2.22 12.78 -3.66
C MET A 236 1.54 13.03 -2.31
N LYS A 237 1.59 14.27 -1.82
CA LYS A 237 0.99 14.63 -0.52
C LYS A 237 -0.52 14.45 -0.52
N ILE A 238 -1.22 14.91 -1.55
CA ILE A 238 -2.68 14.77 -1.66
C ILE A 238 -3.08 13.29 -1.70
N ILE A 239 -2.41 12.47 -2.53
CA ILE A 239 -2.74 11.03 -2.63
C ILE A 239 -2.41 10.33 -1.33
N GLN A 240 -1.28 10.62 -0.69
CA GLN A 240 -0.92 10.10 0.62
C GLN A 240 -2.00 10.38 1.66
N GLU A 241 -2.45 11.63 1.80
CA GLU A 241 -3.48 12.00 2.76
C GLU A 241 -4.83 11.34 2.43
N ALA A 242 -5.19 11.23 1.16
CA ALA A 242 -6.40 10.53 0.74
C ALA A 242 -6.36 9.04 1.10
N VAL A 243 -5.25 8.35 0.83
CA VAL A 243 -5.07 6.91 1.12
C VAL A 243 -5.03 6.67 2.63
N TYR A 244 -4.23 7.45 3.37
CA TYR A 244 -4.12 7.28 4.82
C TYR A 244 -5.40 7.70 5.53
N GLY A 245 -6.04 8.80 5.12
CA GLY A 245 -7.32 9.26 5.67
C GLY A 245 -8.44 8.23 5.44
N THR A 246 -8.53 7.67 4.24
CA THR A 246 -9.50 6.60 3.92
C THR A 246 -9.24 5.36 4.77
N THR A 247 -7.98 4.96 4.89
CA THR A 247 -7.58 3.81 5.73
C THR A 247 -7.91 4.06 7.20
N LEU A 248 -7.59 5.25 7.71
CA LEU A 248 -7.89 5.66 9.07
C LEU A 248 -9.41 5.63 9.33
N ALA A 249 -10.21 6.19 8.43
CA ALA A 249 -11.66 6.17 8.51
C ALA A 249 -12.20 4.73 8.52
N TYR A 250 -11.69 3.85 7.64
CA TYR A 250 -12.07 2.45 7.61
C TYR A 250 -11.81 1.75 8.96
N ILE A 251 -10.60 1.94 9.54
CA ILE A 251 -10.23 1.35 10.83
C ILE A 251 -11.11 1.91 11.95
N PHE A 252 -11.32 3.23 11.97
CA PHE A 252 -12.14 3.91 12.97
C PHE A 252 -13.58 3.40 12.97
N PHE A 253 -14.24 3.35 11.80
CA PHE A 253 -15.64 2.87 11.72
C PHE A 253 -15.76 1.38 12.04
N ARG A 254 -14.72 0.58 11.76
CA ARG A 254 -14.67 -0.82 12.16
C ARG A 254 -14.54 -0.97 13.67
N TRP A 255 -13.68 -0.19 14.31
CA TRP A 255 -13.53 -0.13 15.75
C TRP A 255 -14.82 0.33 16.43
N TYR A 256 -15.38 1.45 16.00
CA TYR A 256 -16.61 2.03 16.55
C TYR A 256 -17.79 1.05 16.52
N ARG A 257 -17.97 0.34 15.39
CA ARG A 257 -19.04 -0.65 15.27
C ARG A 257 -18.85 -1.86 16.17
N ARG A 258 -17.61 -2.22 16.48
CA ARG A 258 -17.31 -3.33 17.40
C ARG A 258 -17.56 -2.92 18.84
N GLU A 259 -17.07 -1.76 19.23
CA GLU A 259 -17.25 -1.20 20.59
C GLU A 259 -18.76 -1.08 20.92
N ARG A 260 -19.51 -0.45 20.02
CA ARG A 260 -20.94 -0.28 20.22
C ARG A 260 -21.70 -1.60 20.38
N LYS A 261 -21.32 -2.66 19.66
CA LYS A 261 -21.94 -3.98 19.84
C LYS A 261 -21.62 -4.60 21.19
N GLU A 262 -20.44 -4.35 21.71
CA GLU A 262 -20.02 -4.83 23.03
C GLU A 262 -20.79 -4.09 24.14
N ASP A 263 -20.94 -2.76 24.00
CA ASP A 263 -21.76 -1.96 24.92
C ASP A 263 -23.23 -2.41 24.91
N ASP A 264 -23.84 -2.53 23.72
CA ASP A 264 -25.22 -3.01 23.56
C ASP A 264 -25.42 -4.42 24.19
N TYR A 265 -24.42 -5.28 24.13
CA TYR A 265 -24.46 -6.62 24.75
C TYR A 265 -24.36 -6.54 26.28
N LEU A 266 -23.46 -5.70 26.83
CA LEU A 266 -23.30 -5.50 28.26
C LEU A 266 -24.59 -4.89 28.90
N ASP A 267 -25.14 -3.88 28.27
CA ASP A 267 -26.41 -3.26 28.67
C ASP A 267 -27.56 -4.30 28.71
N GLY A 268 -27.60 -5.20 27.74
CA GLY A 268 -28.53 -6.31 27.68
C GLY A 268 -28.38 -7.30 28.84
N LEU A 269 -27.14 -7.61 29.24
CA LEU A 269 -26.89 -8.49 30.39
C LEU A 269 -27.30 -7.84 31.71
N GLU A 270 -26.99 -6.57 31.93
CA GLU A 270 -27.35 -5.81 33.11
C GLU A 270 -28.88 -5.71 33.25
N ALA A 271 -29.58 -5.44 32.13
CA ALA A 271 -31.06 -5.43 32.13
C ALA A 271 -31.63 -6.81 32.49
N GLN A 272 -31.04 -7.90 31.98
CA GLN A 272 -31.51 -9.26 32.28
C GLN A 272 -31.26 -9.66 33.75
N GLU A 273 -30.11 -9.26 34.29
CA GLU A 273 -29.77 -9.48 35.69
C GLU A 273 -30.71 -8.71 36.64
N SER A 274 -31.04 -7.46 36.32
CA SER A 274 -31.98 -6.65 37.07
C SER A 274 -33.37 -7.26 37.11
N LEU A 275 -33.86 -7.80 35.98
CA LEU A 275 -35.16 -8.49 35.90
C LEU A 275 -35.16 -9.80 36.71
N ASN A 276 -34.07 -10.55 36.70
CA ASN A 276 -33.96 -11.78 37.50
C ASN A 276 -33.94 -11.48 38.99
N ASN A 277 -33.28 -10.43 39.43
CA ASN A 277 -33.26 -9.98 40.82
C ASN A 277 -34.64 -9.52 41.30
N GLN A 278 -35.39 -8.80 40.45
CA GLN A 278 -36.79 -8.42 40.77
C GLN A 278 -37.70 -9.64 40.92
N ARG A 279 -37.59 -10.63 40.00
CA ARG A 279 -38.38 -11.89 40.11
C ARG A 279 -37.98 -12.71 41.33
N GLY A 280 -36.71 -12.74 41.69
CA GLY A 280 -36.23 -13.42 42.90
C GLY A 280 -36.78 -12.81 44.20
N ASN A 281 -36.92 -11.49 44.22
CA ASN A 281 -37.52 -10.77 45.37
C ASN A 281 -39.03 -10.97 45.48
N LEU A 282 -39.77 -11.00 44.35
CA LEU A 282 -41.21 -11.28 44.32
C LEU A 282 -41.56 -12.70 44.79
N ASN A 283 -40.70 -13.67 44.56
CA ASN A 283 -40.87 -15.06 44.98
C ASN A 283 -40.54 -15.30 46.48
N ARG A 284 -39.92 -14.31 47.13
CA ARG A 284 -39.58 -14.39 48.57
C ARG A 284 -40.54 -13.62 49.48
N ALA A 285 -41.41 -12.81 48.93
CA ALA A 285 -42.51 -12.09 49.61
C ALA A 285 -43.82 -12.87 49.54
#